data_cae5fe8372b0d47c9599ce6e55c69af5
#
_entry.id   cae5fe8372b0d47c9599ce6e55c69af5
#
_cell.length_a   1.000
_cell.length_b   1.000
_cell.length_c   1.000
_cell.angle_alpha   90.00
_cell.angle_beta   90.00
_cell.angle_gamma   90.00
#
_symmetry.space_group_name_H-M   'P 1'
#
loop_
_entity.id
_entity.type
_entity.pdbx_description
1 polymer ?
#
loop_
_entity_poly.entity_id
_entity_poly.type
_entity_poly.pdbx_seq_one_letter_code
_entity_poly.pdbx_strand_id
1 'polypeptide(L)'
;KMRYGIEAKLNDAMDLIGYNGKNHISLVQSAYYLSQQGVLDPKCIDLLIQVVRIANRGVHGEIVDQKYLDFASEAYPKIIDALDDCKELIKKM
;
A
#
# COMPACT_ATOMS: atom_id res chain seq x y z
N LYS A 1 8.98 -8.54 2.07
CA LYS A 1 7.99 -9.21 1.21
C LYS A 1 6.65 -8.52 1.20
N MET A 2 6.14 -8.14 2.38
CA MET A 2 4.89 -7.38 2.46
C MET A 2 4.98 -6.06 1.71
N ARG A 3 6.08 -5.33 1.94
CA ARG A 3 6.29 -4.06 1.26
C ARG A 3 6.31 -4.23 -0.26
N TYR A 4 7.00 -5.27 -0.73
CA TYR A 4 7.08 -5.55 -2.17
C TYR A 4 5.70 -5.81 -2.76
N GLY A 5 4.87 -6.61 -2.09
CA GLY A 5 3.51 -6.90 -2.56
C GLY A 5 2.65 -5.64 -2.61
N ILE A 6 2.74 -4.78 -1.60
CA ILE A 6 2.02 -3.51 -1.57
C ILE A 6 2.51 -2.59 -2.70
N GLU A 7 3.83 -2.49 -2.89
CA GLU A 7 4.40 -1.68 -3.96
C GLU A 7 3.93 -2.14 -5.34
N ALA A 8 3.92 -3.44 -5.56
CA ALA A 8 3.50 -4.00 -6.85
C ALA A 8 2.04 -3.64 -7.15
N LYS A 9 1.16 -3.78 -6.15
CA LYS A 9 -0.26 -3.45 -6.32
C LYS A 9 -0.47 -1.95 -6.54
N LEU A 10 0.25 -1.11 -5.80
CA LEU A 10 0.16 0.33 -5.98
C LEU A 10 0.65 0.75 -7.37
N ASN A 11 1.76 0.18 -7.82
CA ASN A 11 2.28 0.48 -9.16
C ASN A 11 1.30 0.06 -10.24
N ASP A 12 0.66 -1.12 -10.09
CA ASP A 12 -0.36 -1.56 -11.03
C ASP A 12 -1.52 -0.56 -11.10
N ALA A 13 -1.99 -0.09 -9.94
CA ALA A 13 -3.08 0.88 -9.90
C ALA A 13 -2.67 2.21 -10.52
N MET A 14 -1.44 2.67 -10.26
CA MET A 14 -0.93 3.91 -10.84
C MET A 14 -0.80 3.80 -12.36
N ASP A 15 -0.37 2.65 -12.86
CA ASP A 15 -0.33 2.40 -14.30
C ASP A 15 -1.73 2.46 -14.91
N LEU A 16 -2.70 1.84 -14.26
CA LEU A 16 -4.09 1.81 -14.75
C LEU A 16 -4.69 3.21 -14.82
N ILE A 17 -4.37 4.08 -13.86
CA ILE A 17 -4.91 5.44 -13.83
C ILE A 17 -4.12 6.39 -14.75
N GLY A 18 -3.03 5.93 -15.34
CA GLY A 18 -2.25 6.70 -16.29
C GLY A 18 -1.25 7.66 -15.68
N TYR A 19 -0.85 7.44 -14.43
CA TYR A 19 0.11 8.33 -13.77
C TYR A 19 1.53 8.08 -14.28
N ASN A 20 2.16 9.12 -14.81
CA ASN A 20 3.48 9.00 -15.43
C ASN A 20 4.67 9.25 -14.49
N GLY A 21 4.42 9.80 -13.32
CA GLY A 21 5.49 10.18 -12.39
C GLY A 21 5.78 9.15 -11.30
N LYS A 22 5.27 7.94 -11.40
CA LYS A 22 5.31 6.94 -10.34
C LYS A 22 6.73 6.56 -9.87
N ASN A 23 7.72 6.68 -10.76
CA ASN A 23 9.09 6.33 -10.42
C ASN A 23 9.78 7.39 -9.54
N HIS A 24 9.14 8.53 -9.37
CA HIS A 24 9.69 9.66 -8.63
C HIS A 24 8.96 9.95 -7.33
N ILE A 25 8.01 9.09 -6.95
CA ILE A 25 7.23 9.29 -5.73
C ILE A 25 7.33 8.05 -4.85
N SER A 26 7.13 8.26 -3.55
CA SER A 26 7.17 7.18 -2.58
C SER A 26 5.89 6.35 -2.64
N LEU A 27 5.94 5.17 -2.01
CA LEU A 27 4.80 4.29 -1.87
C LEU A 27 3.61 5.02 -1.19
N VAL A 28 3.90 5.79 -0.14
CA VAL A 28 2.86 6.53 0.59
C VAL A 28 2.26 7.63 -0.27
N GLN A 29 3.09 8.33 -1.04
CA GLN A 29 2.61 9.36 -1.97
C GLN A 29 1.69 8.78 -3.04
N SER A 30 2.03 7.59 -3.55
CA SER A 30 1.16 6.88 -4.51
C SER A 30 -0.21 6.60 -3.90
N ALA A 31 -0.24 6.12 -2.65
CA ALA A 31 -1.48 5.84 -1.95
C ALA A 31 -2.32 7.11 -1.76
N TYR A 32 -1.69 8.21 -1.37
CA TYR A 32 -2.39 9.49 -1.23
C TYR A 32 -2.95 9.98 -2.56
N TYR A 33 -2.20 9.83 -3.63
CA TYR A 33 -2.68 10.22 -4.96
C TYR A 33 -3.96 9.45 -5.32
N LEU A 34 -3.95 8.14 -5.12
CA LEU A 34 -5.12 7.30 -5.40
C LEU A 34 -6.31 7.68 -4.53
N SER A 35 -6.07 8.04 -3.28
CA SER A 35 -7.12 8.51 -2.38
C SER A 35 -7.72 9.83 -2.88
N GLN A 36 -6.88 10.75 -3.36
CA GLN A 36 -7.33 12.02 -3.91
C GLN A 36 -8.18 11.82 -5.17
N GLN A 37 -7.90 10.76 -5.93
CA GLN A 37 -8.70 10.42 -7.10
C GLN A 37 -10.01 9.71 -6.74
N GLY A 38 -10.25 9.45 -5.46
CA GLY A 38 -11.49 8.85 -5.00
C GLY A 38 -11.56 7.34 -5.20
N VAL A 39 -10.45 6.69 -5.52
CA VAL A 39 -10.43 5.24 -5.79
C VAL A 39 -9.82 4.42 -4.65
N LEU A 40 -9.25 5.06 -3.64
CA LEU A 40 -8.69 4.38 -2.48
C LEU A 40 -9.21 5.02 -1.20
N ASP A 41 -9.70 4.17 -0.27
CA ASP A 41 -10.20 4.65 1.02
C ASP A 41 -9.04 5.23 1.84
N PRO A 42 -9.16 6.47 2.33
CA PRO A 42 -8.13 7.06 3.19
C PRO A 42 -7.78 6.22 4.43
N LYS A 43 -8.73 5.44 4.95
CA LYS A 43 -8.48 4.55 6.09
C LYS A 43 -7.44 3.48 5.77
N CYS A 44 -7.41 3.04 4.53
CA CYS A 44 -6.41 2.07 4.07
C CYS A 44 -5.00 2.64 4.15
N ILE A 45 -4.84 3.93 3.97
CA ILE A 45 -3.52 4.57 4.00
C ILE A 45 -2.89 4.45 5.38
N ASP A 46 -3.67 4.63 6.45
CA ASP A 46 -3.15 4.49 7.82
C ASP A 46 -2.64 3.09 8.08
N LEU A 47 -3.40 2.07 7.68
CA LEU A 47 -2.97 0.67 7.81
C LEU A 47 -1.71 0.40 6.99
N LEU A 48 -1.69 0.90 5.77
CA LEU A 48 -0.56 0.73 4.86
C LEU A 48 0.72 1.34 5.43
N ILE A 49 0.65 2.54 5.98
CA ILE A 49 1.80 3.20 6.60
C ILE A 49 2.33 2.37 7.76
N GLN A 50 1.46 1.88 8.63
CA GLN A 50 1.87 1.08 9.79
C GLN A 50 2.53 -0.22 9.36
N VAL A 51 1.96 -0.93 8.39
CA VAL A 51 2.53 -2.19 7.89
C VAL A 51 3.88 -1.95 7.24
N VAL A 52 4.02 -0.90 6.43
CA VAL A 52 5.29 -0.58 5.77
C VAL A 52 6.36 -0.23 6.80
N ARG A 53 6.02 0.51 7.85
CA ARG A 53 6.98 0.83 8.91
C ARG A 53 7.49 -0.43 9.62
N ILE A 54 6.60 -1.37 9.90
CA ILE A 54 6.97 -2.64 10.52
C ILE A 54 7.88 -3.44 9.59
N ALA A 55 7.52 -3.53 8.33
CA ALA A 55 8.32 -4.25 7.33
C ALA A 55 9.71 -3.62 7.17
N ASN A 56 9.80 -2.30 7.18
CA ASN A 56 11.09 -1.60 7.06
C ASN A 56 12.01 -1.89 8.24
N ARG A 57 11.48 -2.00 9.46
CA ARG A 57 12.28 -2.36 10.63
C ARG A 57 12.93 -3.72 10.45
N GLY A 58 12.16 -4.69 9.96
CA GLY A 58 12.71 -6.03 9.68
C GLY A 58 13.81 -5.99 8.64
N VAL A 59 13.64 -5.19 7.59
CA VAL A 59 14.65 -5.03 6.53
C VAL A 59 15.95 -4.44 7.07
N HIS A 60 15.86 -3.52 8.04
CA HIS A 60 17.03 -2.89 8.65
C HIS A 60 17.64 -3.73 9.78
N GLY A 61 17.18 -4.95 9.98
CA GLY A 61 17.72 -5.85 10.98
C GLY A 61 17.30 -5.54 12.41
N GLU A 62 16.32 -4.68 12.60
CA GLU A 62 15.80 -4.37 13.92
C GLU A 62 14.94 -5.52 14.45
N ILE A 63 14.99 -5.73 15.77
CA ILE A 63 14.10 -6.69 16.43
C ILE A 63 12.71 -6.09 16.50
N VAL A 64 11.73 -6.76 15.92
CA VAL A 64 10.34 -6.31 15.92
C VAL A 64 9.55 -7.17 16.90
N ASP A 65 8.81 -6.51 17.80
CA ASP A 65 7.94 -7.20 18.77
C ASP A 65 6.91 -8.06 18.00
N GLN A 66 6.65 -9.26 18.52
CA GLN A 66 5.72 -10.19 17.87
C GLN A 66 4.33 -9.59 17.67
N LYS A 67 3.87 -8.75 18.60
CA LYS A 67 2.55 -8.11 18.45
C LYS A 67 2.45 -7.24 17.20
N TYR A 68 3.55 -6.59 16.80
CA TYR A 68 3.56 -5.79 15.57
C TYR A 68 3.58 -6.67 14.32
N LEU A 69 4.29 -7.80 14.41
CA LEU A 69 4.28 -8.79 13.32
C LEU A 69 2.89 -9.38 13.13
N ASP A 70 2.21 -9.70 14.22
CA ASP A 70 0.83 -10.22 14.19
C ASP A 70 -0.11 -9.19 13.58
N PHE A 71 0.02 -7.92 13.99
CA PHE A 71 -0.77 -6.82 13.42
C PHE A 71 -0.55 -6.72 11.92
N ALA A 72 0.71 -6.73 11.48
CA ALA A 72 1.03 -6.62 10.05
C ALA A 72 0.48 -7.80 9.27
N SER A 73 0.57 -9.01 9.81
CA SER A 73 0.05 -10.22 9.16
C SER A 73 -1.46 -10.18 8.99
N GLU A 74 -2.19 -9.62 9.95
CA GLU A 74 -3.63 -9.46 9.86
C GLU A 74 -4.03 -8.32 8.91
N ALA A 75 -3.29 -7.23 8.94
CA ALA A 75 -3.61 -6.05 8.14
C ALA A 75 -3.25 -6.23 6.66
N TYR A 76 -2.21 -7.00 6.37
CA TYR A 76 -1.70 -7.15 5.00
C TYR A 76 -2.78 -7.60 4.01
N PRO A 77 -3.53 -8.71 4.26
CA PRO A 77 -4.57 -9.11 3.31
C PRO A 77 -5.65 -8.03 3.10
N LYS A 78 -5.96 -7.29 4.15
CA LYS A 78 -6.95 -6.19 4.04
C LYS A 78 -6.45 -5.08 3.13
N ILE A 79 -5.16 -4.77 3.21
CA ILE A 79 -4.54 -3.77 2.34
C ILE A 79 -4.55 -4.26 0.90
N ILE A 80 -4.17 -5.50 0.66
CA ILE A 80 -4.15 -6.09 -0.68
C ILE A 80 -5.56 -6.09 -1.28
N ASP A 81 -6.57 -6.47 -0.50
CA ASP A 81 -7.96 -6.46 -0.97
C ASP A 81 -8.41 -5.03 -1.32
N ALA A 82 -8.05 -4.05 -0.49
CA ALA A 82 -8.38 -2.65 -0.77
C ALA A 82 -7.72 -2.15 -2.05
N LEU A 83 -6.48 -2.58 -2.29
CA LEU A 83 -5.79 -2.20 -3.52
C LEU A 83 -6.36 -2.89 -4.74
N ASP A 84 -6.80 -4.14 -4.61
CA ASP A 84 -7.51 -4.83 -5.69
C ASP A 84 -8.83 -4.14 -6.01
N ASP A 85 -9.59 -3.73 -4.97
CA ASP A 85 -10.82 -2.96 -5.16
C ASP A 85 -10.54 -1.62 -5.83
N CYS A 86 -9.44 -0.97 -5.46
CA CYS A 86 -8.99 0.27 -6.07
C CYS A 86 -8.79 0.08 -7.58
N LYS A 87 -8.12 -0.99 -7.97
CA LYS A 87 -7.89 -1.31 -9.38
C LYS A 87 -9.21 -1.51 -10.13
N GLU A 88 -10.17 -2.21 -9.51
CA GLU A 88 -11.49 -2.42 -10.12
C GLU A 88 -12.24 -1.10 -10.30
N LEU A 89 -12.16 -0.20 -9.32
CA LEU A 89 -12.76 1.12 -9.44
C LEU A 89 -12.15 1.93 -10.59
N ILE A 90 -10.83 1.87 -10.74
CA ILE A 90 -10.14 2.56 -11.83
C ILE A 90 -10.62 2.02 -13.19
N LYS A 91 -10.79 0.71 -13.31
CA LYS A 91 -11.25 0.09 -14.54
C LYS A 91 -12.66 0.54 -14.96
N LYS A 92 -13.44 0.99 -13.99
CA LYS A 92 -14.82 1.46 -14.25
C LYS A 92 -14.91 2.95 -14.55
N MET A 93 -13.81 3.67 -14.44
CA MET A 93 -13.77 5.11 -14.72
C MET A 93 -13.93 5.45 -16.19
#